data_e50b77442e4423dd4d7b4b73fc8bca95
#
_entry.id   e50b77442e4423dd4d7b4b73fc8bca95
#
_cell.length_a   1.000
_cell.length_b   1.000
_cell.length_c   1.000
_cell.angle_alpha   90.00
_cell.angle_beta   90.00
_cell.angle_gamma   90.00
#
_symmetry.space_group_name_H-M   'P 1'
#
loop_
_entity.id
_entity.type
_entity.pdbx_description
1 polymer ?
#
loop_
_entity_poly.entity_id
_entity_poly.type
_entity_poly.pdbx_seq_one_letter_code
_entity_poly.pdbx_strand_id
1 'polypeptide(L)'
;MRRAIGTLALAGALTALLGSPAGATSPTPCPTPSTASASRCQSPPAPSPTPDPRQAAYDQLRTRLGGDLAQGLATQERLSAALDQTSAGVQILTDQITQQETVIAGIEDQIAQLDVQIADTEARIEVEKQQLASMARAIYRQPSSLWLLVARTGSFHEALQATADMVVAGQRAHALQARLEADLQKLQTDRAARVADLDRENATRDQLVTSLSTLSDLMSLQNDITNQLADVIAQIQAAENGIENQPPDVTAALATVLESQTQDLIQRSNQAAWSQAHIGVGLAMLNHNLPVGKPIAGLSLSWPMAGARVTQRFGPTDFLLEPPLGQYPHFHTGVDIAAPFGTTVMAAADGVAVAVGHTRVGYGNYVIIAHGGGIMTLYAHLLETNVDVGNKVVRGQRIGLEGSSGWSTGAHVHFELRVNDSVIDPLPYLSVSPS
;
A
#
# COMPACT_ATOMS: atom_id res chain seq x y z
N MET A 1 12.97 -38.57 -8.44
CA MET A 1 13.60 -38.11 -7.20
C MET A 1 12.52 -37.48 -6.33
N ARG A 2 12.15 -38.18 -5.27
CA ARG A 2 11.08 -37.76 -4.35
C ARG A 2 11.61 -36.63 -3.47
N ARG A 3 11.02 -35.42 -3.57
CA ARG A 3 11.28 -34.34 -2.60
C ARG A 3 10.36 -34.56 -1.41
N ALA A 4 10.97 -34.77 -0.24
CA ALA A 4 10.29 -34.81 1.03
C ALA A 4 9.68 -33.43 1.33
N ILE A 5 8.37 -33.38 1.58
CA ILE A 5 7.66 -32.22 2.09
C ILE A 5 8.02 -32.12 3.57
N GLY A 6 8.94 -31.20 3.88
CA GLY A 6 9.22 -30.82 5.25
C GLY A 6 8.03 -30.06 5.82
N THR A 7 7.40 -30.63 6.83
CA THR A 7 6.45 -29.94 7.70
C THR A 7 7.18 -28.79 8.39
N LEU A 8 7.04 -27.58 7.86
CA LEU A 8 7.52 -26.36 8.52
C LEU A 8 6.61 -26.08 9.72
N ALA A 9 7.22 -26.11 10.90
CA ALA A 9 6.59 -25.62 12.12
C ALA A 9 6.50 -24.09 12.05
N LEU A 10 5.43 -23.58 11.46
CA LEU A 10 5.16 -22.13 11.28
C LEU A 10 4.71 -21.44 12.58
N ALA A 11 4.55 -22.19 13.67
CA ALA A 11 4.08 -21.65 14.95
C ALA A 11 5.10 -20.76 15.69
N GLY A 12 6.39 -20.77 15.28
CA GLY A 12 7.44 -20.02 15.96
C GLY A 12 7.78 -18.65 15.40
N ALA A 13 7.44 -18.37 14.15
CA ALA A 13 7.86 -17.13 13.50
C ALA A 13 6.84 -15.98 13.66
N LEU A 14 5.55 -16.28 13.87
CA LEU A 14 4.52 -15.26 13.99
C LEU A 14 4.49 -14.57 15.36
N THR A 15 5.02 -15.24 16.44
CA THR A 15 5.11 -14.64 17.77
C THR A 15 6.26 -13.64 17.93
N ALA A 16 7.24 -13.62 17.01
CA ALA A 16 8.36 -12.67 17.04
C ALA A 16 8.06 -11.32 16.37
N LEU A 17 6.99 -11.21 15.57
CA LEU A 17 6.59 -9.98 14.88
C LEU A 17 5.59 -9.13 15.68
N LEU A 18 5.03 -9.67 16.77
CA LEU A 18 4.21 -8.89 17.69
C LEU A 18 5.11 -8.23 18.74
N GLY A 19 5.84 -7.21 18.33
CA GLY A 19 6.50 -6.27 19.23
C GLY A 19 5.48 -5.67 20.18
N SER A 20 5.69 -5.83 21.49
CA SER A 20 4.83 -5.33 22.57
C SER A 20 4.48 -3.87 22.37
N PRO A 21 3.22 -3.46 22.55
CA PRO A 21 2.87 -2.06 22.60
C PRO A 21 3.52 -1.42 23.84
N ALA A 22 4.44 -0.49 23.63
CA ALA A 22 4.94 0.39 24.66
C ALA A 22 3.83 1.36 25.05
N GLY A 23 3.27 1.18 26.23
CA GLY A 23 2.22 2.05 26.74
C GLY A 23 1.54 1.51 27.99
N ALA A 24 2.30 0.88 28.91
CA ALA A 24 1.77 0.60 30.24
C ALA A 24 1.84 1.89 31.08
N THR A 25 0.70 2.56 31.27
CA THR A 25 0.52 3.50 32.35
C THR A 25 0.67 2.76 33.66
N SER A 26 1.64 3.17 34.48
CA SER A 26 1.89 2.65 35.82
C SER A 26 0.62 2.72 36.67
N PRO A 27 0.25 1.65 37.38
CA PRO A 27 -0.84 1.74 38.35
C PRO A 27 -0.43 2.60 39.53
N THR A 28 -1.28 3.53 39.86
CA THR A 28 -1.21 4.35 41.10
C THR A 28 -1.14 3.42 42.32
N PRO A 29 -0.21 3.60 43.27
CA PRO A 29 -0.15 2.75 44.45
C PRO A 29 -1.38 2.94 45.32
N CYS A 30 -2.03 1.85 45.67
CA CYS A 30 -3.09 1.83 46.69
C CYS A 30 -2.56 2.28 48.05
N PRO A 31 -3.33 3.02 48.83
CA PRO A 31 -2.95 3.38 50.20
C PRO A 31 -2.90 2.14 51.10
N THR A 32 -1.90 2.08 51.98
CA THR A 32 -1.67 1.01 52.95
C THR A 32 -2.90 0.83 53.86
N PRO A 33 -3.44 -0.39 54.05
CA PRO A 33 -4.56 -0.64 54.93
C PRO A 33 -4.10 -0.74 56.37
N SER A 34 -4.74 0.04 57.20
CA SER A 34 -4.82 -0.20 58.65
C SER A 34 -5.72 -1.41 58.89
N THR A 35 -5.25 -2.27 59.76
CA THR A 35 -5.82 -3.53 60.23
C THR A 35 -7.35 -3.57 60.37
N ALA A 36 -8.06 -4.33 59.53
CA ALA A 36 -9.21 -5.20 59.83
C ALA A 36 -9.78 -5.85 58.58
N SER A 37 -9.91 -7.18 58.65
CA SER A 37 -10.76 -8.05 57.81
C SER A 37 -10.41 -8.16 56.30
N ALA A 38 -9.71 -9.21 55.94
CA ALA A 38 -9.46 -9.63 54.55
C ALA A 38 -10.73 -10.20 53.89
N SER A 39 -11.53 -9.33 53.26
CA SER A 39 -12.43 -9.75 52.18
C SER A 39 -11.66 -9.64 50.85
N ARG A 40 -11.36 -10.78 50.27
CA ARG A 40 -10.76 -10.85 48.91
C ARG A 40 -11.71 -10.11 47.95
N CYS A 41 -11.24 -9.00 47.41
CA CYS A 41 -11.79 -8.43 46.19
C CYS A 41 -11.52 -9.43 45.01
N GLN A 42 -12.41 -10.34 44.78
CA GLN A 42 -12.47 -11.09 43.52
C GLN A 42 -13.09 -10.13 42.51
N SER A 43 -12.29 -9.73 41.51
CA SER A 43 -12.84 -9.12 40.32
C SER A 43 -13.90 -10.08 39.75
N PRO A 44 -15.07 -9.58 39.33
CA PRO A 44 -16.05 -10.43 38.69
C PRO A 44 -15.41 -11.11 37.49
N PRO A 45 -15.66 -12.40 37.25
CA PRO A 45 -15.14 -13.07 36.05
C PRO A 45 -15.61 -12.27 34.84
N ALA A 46 -14.68 -12.02 33.92
CA ALA A 46 -15.03 -11.43 32.62
C ALA A 46 -16.18 -12.23 32.03
N PRO A 47 -17.23 -11.59 31.48
CA PRO A 47 -18.32 -12.31 30.83
C PRO A 47 -17.72 -13.26 29.79
N SER A 48 -18.04 -14.53 29.89
CA SER A 48 -17.64 -15.52 28.87
C SER A 48 -18.10 -14.99 27.51
N PRO A 49 -17.24 -14.98 26.47
CA PRO A 49 -17.66 -14.52 25.17
C PRO A 49 -18.91 -15.30 24.77
N THR A 50 -19.96 -14.59 24.39
CA THR A 50 -21.17 -15.20 23.84
C THR A 50 -20.73 -15.99 22.61
N PRO A 51 -21.01 -17.30 22.52
CA PRO A 51 -20.58 -18.08 21.36
C PRO A 51 -21.18 -17.45 20.10
N ASP A 52 -20.35 -17.29 19.08
CA ASP A 52 -20.78 -16.79 17.76
C ASP A 52 -21.96 -17.68 17.31
N PRO A 53 -23.13 -17.13 16.91
CA PRO A 53 -24.27 -17.92 16.43
C PRO A 53 -23.89 -18.84 15.29
N ARG A 54 -22.88 -18.46 14.47
CA ARG A 54 -22.32 -19.29 13.40
C ARG A 54 -21.62 -20.53 13.97
N GLN A 55 -20.78 -20.36 15.01
CA GLN A 55 -20.09 -21.45 15.68
C GLN A 55 -21.08 -22.48 16.25
N ALA A 56 -22.16 -22.01 16.90
CA ALA A 56 -23.20 -22.89 17.43
C ALA A 56 -23.93 -23.67 16.34
N ALA A 57 -24.16 -23.06 15.18
CA ALA A 57 -24.75 -23.73 14.03
C ALA A 57 -23.80 -24.81 13.46
N TYR A 58 -22.52 -24.54 13.35
CA TYR A 58 -21.51 -25.51 12.95
C TYR A 58 -21.42 -26.70 13.88
N ASP A 59 -21.40 -26.49 15.19
CA ASP A 59 -21.32 -27.56 16.19
C ASP A 59 -22.56 -28.43 16.16
N GLN A 60 -23.74 -27.86 15.93
CA GLN A 60 -24.99 -28.62 15.73
C GLN A 60 -24.97 -29.47 14.45
N LEU A 61 -24.48 -28.89 13.33
CA LEU A 61 -24.32 -29.64 12.09
C LEU A 61 -23.33 -30.80 12.24
N ARG A 62 -22.18 -30.56 12.86
CA ARG A 62 -21.18 -31.61 13.16
C ARG A 62 -21.76 -32.74 13.99
N THR A 63 -22.56 -32.41 14.98
CA THR A 63 -23.19 -33.44 15.86
C THR A 63 -24.21 -34.27 15.12
N ARG A 64 -24.88 -33.72 14.12
CA ARG A 64 -25.89 -34.40 13.30
C ARG A 64 -25.29 -35.13 12.09
N LEU A 65 -24.19 -34.65 11.53
CA LEU A 65 -23.51 -35.23 10.39
C LEU A 65 -22.41 -36.16 10.90
N GLY A 66 -22.52 -37.47 10.68
CA GLY A 66 -21.47 -38.42 11.02
C GLY A 66 -20.36 -38.52 9.96
N GLY A 67 -19.15 -38.91 10.36
CA GLY A 67 -18.09 -39.34 9.45
C GLY A 67 -17.40 -38.24 8.67
N ASP A 68 -17.19 -38.43 7.38
CA ASP A 68 -16.33 -37.60 6.49
C ASP A 68 -16.80 -36.15 6.36
N LEU A 69 -18.11 -35.92 6.40
CA LEU A 69 -18.71 -34.60 6.31
C LEU A 69 -18.40 -33.73 7.54
N ALA A 70 -18.47 -34.35 8.74
CA ALA A 70 -18.06 -33.66 9.98
C ALA A 70 -16.59 -33.32 9.99
N GLN A 71 -15.73 -34.15 9.42
CA GLN A 71 -14.31 -33.89 9.26
C GLN A 71 -14.04 -32.77 8.22
N GLY A 72 -14.78 -32.76 7.11
CA GLY A 72 -14.74 -31.67 6.11
C GLY A 72 -15.07 -30.32 6.73
N LEU A 73 -16.20 -30.24 7.47
CA LEU A 73 -16.58 -29.00 8.18
C LEU A 73 -15.56 -28.56 9.23
N ALA A 74 -14.93 -29.50 9.96
CA ALA A 74 -13.87 -29.17 10.92
C ALA A 74 -12.59 -28.66 10.25
N THR A 75 -12.28 -29.17 9.06
CA THR A 75 -11.14 -28.69 8.26
C THR A 75 -11.39 -27.29 7.71
N GLN A 76 -12.59 -27.07 7.20
CA GLN A 76 -13.05 -25.78 6.71
C GLN A 76 -12.96 -24.69 7.79
N GLU A 77 -13.42 -24.97 9.01
CA GLU A 77 -13.33 -24.00 10.12
C GLU A 77 -11.88 -23.64 10.46
N ARG A 78 -10.97 -24.64 10.48
CA ARG A 78 -9.56 -24.39 10.71
C ARG A 78 -8.92 -23.53 9.61
N LEU A 79 -9.27 -23.79 8.36
CA LEU A 79 -8.80 -23.01 7.22
C LEU A 79 -9.38 -21.59 7.21
N SER A 80 -10.67 -21.44 7.57
CA SER A 80 -11.30 -20.13 7.72
C SER A 80 -10.62 -19.30 8.82
N ALA A 81 -10.35 -19.90 9.99
CA ALA A 81 -9.61 -19.22 11.06
C ALA A 81 -8.19 -18.84 10.65
N ALA A 82 -7.48 -19.70 9.89
CA ALA A 82 -6.16 -19.39 9.36
C ALA A 82 -6.22 -18.24 8.32
N LEU A 83 -7.28 -18.20 7.50
CA LEU A 83 -7.51 -17.11 6.55
C LEU A 83 -7.77 -15.79 7.27
N ASP A 84 -8.57 -15.80 8.35
CA ASP A 84 -8.79 -14.62 9.21
C ASP A 84 -7.47 -14.09 9.78
N GLN A 85 -6.64 -14.98 10.29
CA GLN A 85 -5.34 -14.61 10.87
C GLN A 85 -4.39 -14.03 9.83
N THR A 86 -4.30 -14.64 8.64
CA THR A 86 -3.46 -14.11 7.55
C THR A 86 -3.99 -12.77 7.03
N SER A 87 -5.31 -12.61 6.90
CA SER A 87 -5.95 -11.37 6.49
C SER A 87 -5.67 -10.22 7.47
N ALA A 88 -5.72 -10.49 8.77
CA ALA A 88 -5.33 -9.51 9.79
C ALA A 88 -3.84 -9.13 9.68
N GLY A 89 -2.96 -10.11 9.41
CA GLY A 89 -1.54 -9.87 9.18
C GLY A 89 -1.28 -9.00 7.95
N VAL A 90 -1.98 -9.26 6.85
CA VAL A 90 -1.94 -8.43 5.62
C VAL A 90 -2.33 -6.99 5.93
N GLN A 91 -3.41 -6.78 6.68
CA GLN A 91 -3.86 -5.42 7.04
C GLN A 91 -2.81 -4.68 7.86
N ILE A 92 -2.25 -5.31 8.90
CA ILE A 92 -1.20 -4.70 9.75
C ILE A 92 0.02 -4.30 8.92
N LEU A 93 0.48 -5.17 8.01
CA LEU A 93 1.62 -4.88 7.15
C LEU A 93 1.32 -3.78 6.15
N THR A 94 0.10 -3.74 5.60
CA THR A 94 -0.33 -2.68 4.68
C THR A 94 -0.34 -1.32 5.38
N ASP A 95 -0.84 -1.25 6.62
CA ASP A 95 -0.83 -0.03 7.42
C ASP A 95 0.60 0.42 7.74
N GLN A 96 1.50 -0.51 8.07
CA GLN A 96 2.92 -0.21 8.30
C GLN A 96 3.62 0.32 7.04
N ILE A 97 3.35 -0.27 5.88
CA ILE A 97 3.87 0.18 4.59
C ILE A 97 3.42 1.61 4.30
N THR A 98 2.12 1.90 4.44
CA THR A 98 1.56 3.25 4.25
C THR A 98 2.22 4.27 5.20
N GLN A 99 2.49 3.87 6.43
CA GLN A 99 3.20 4.72 7.38
C GLN A 99 4.65 4.97 6.95
N GLN A 100 5.37 3.94 6.49
CA GLN A 100 6.74 4.08 5.99
C GLN A 100 6.81 4.99 4.75
N GLU A 101 5.87 4.86 3.82
CA GLU A 101 5.75 5.74 2.63
C GLU A 101 5.53 7.20 3.05
N THR A 102 4.68 7.45 4.04
CA THR A 102 4.44 8.79 4.58
C THR A 102 5.71 9.37 5.22
N VAL A 103 6.49 8.56 5.94
CA VAL A 103 7.76 8.98 6.53
C VAL A 103 8.78 9.33 5.43
N ILE A 104 8.90 8.50 4.39
CA ILE A 104 9.79 8.76 3.24
C ILE A 104 9.43 10.09 2.58
N ALA A 105 8.16 10.32 2.26
CA ALA A 105 7.71 11.58 1.66
C ALA A 105 8.03 12.80 2.54
N GLY A 106 7.88 12.66 3.86
CA GLY A 106 8.26 13.72 4.81
C GLY A 106 9.78 14.01 4.83
N ILE A 107 10.61 12.97 4.71
CA ILE A 107 12.08 13.14 4.65
C ILE A 107 12.49 13.77 3.32
N GLU A 108 11.89 13.36 2.20
CA GLU A 108 12.14 13.95 0.88
C GLU A 108 11.82 15.45 0.86
N ASP A 109 10.71 15.87 1.48
CA ASP A 109 10.36 17.30 1.62
C ASP A 109 11.39 18.05 2.47
N GLN A 110 11.86 17.46 3.58
CA GLN A 110 12.92 18.04 4.41
C GLN A 110 14.24 18.20 3.63
N ILE A 111 14.64 17.21 2.85
CA ILE A 111 15.83 17.27 1.99
C ILE A 111 15.68 18.39 0.97
N ALA A 112 14.53 18.52 0.31
CA ALA A 112 14.27 19.58 -0.65
C ALA A 112 14.36 20.99 0.00
N GLN A 113 13.85 21.15 1.22
CA GLN A 113 13.98 22.41 1.97
C GLN A 113 15.43 22.70 2.34
N LEU A 114 16.21 21.70 2.76
CA LEU A 114 17.64 21.86 3.04
C LEU A 114 18.42 22.23 1.79
N ASP A 115 18.12 21.65 0.64
CA ASP A 115 18.77 21.98 -0.63
C ASP A 115 18.56 23.45 -1.02
N VAL A 116 17.36 24.00 -0.82
CA VAL A 116 17.06 25.42 -1.02
C VAL A 116 17.87 26.31 -0.03
N GLN A 117 17.90 25.92 1.25
CA GLN A 117 18.65 26.67 2.27
C GLN A 117 20.18 26.67 2.02
N ILE A 118 20.72 25.54 1.59
CA ILE A 118 22.12 25.37 1.22
C ILE A 118 22.45 26.31 0.06
N ALA A 119 21.64 26.28 -1.01
CA ALA A 119 21.84 27.12 -2.18
C ALA A 119 21.80 28.63 -1.84
N ASP A 120 20.85 29.06 -1.01
CA ASP A 120 20.75 30.45 -0.54
C ASP A 120 21.96 30.86 0.31
N THR A 121 22.42 30.01 1.21
CA THR A 121 23.60 30.27 2.04
C THR A 121 24.87 30.31 1.21
N GLU A 122 25.03 29.43 0.23
CA GLU A 122 26.16 29.46 -0.73
C GLU A 122 26.19 30.76 -1.53
N ALA A 123 25.04 31.22 -2.02
CA ALA A 123 24.94 32.49 -2.74
C ALA A 123 25.31 33.67 -1.86
N ARG A 124 24.89 33.73 -0.59
CA ARG A 124 25.29 34.76 0.37
C ARG A 124 26.80 34.75 0.64
N ILE A 125 27.37 33.59 0.89
CA ILE A 125 28.80 33.39 1.12
C ILE A 125 29.60 33.96 -0.07
N GLU A 126 29.17 33.73 -1.29
CA GLU A 126 29.89 34.26 -2.47
C GLU A 126 29.84 35.78 -2.55
N VAL A 127 28.69 36.40 -2.27
CA VAL A 127 28.55 37.86 -2.20
C VAL A 127 29.41 38.44 -1.09
N GLU A 128 29.43 37.85 0.09
CA GLU A 128 30.24 38.30 1.22
C GLU A 128 31.74 38.20 0.97
N LYS A 129 32.19 37.11 0.32
CA LYS A 129 33.59 36.98 -0.14
C LYS A 129 34.00 38.09 -1.10
N GLN A 130 33.16 38.42 -2.08
CA GLN A 130 33.42 39.48 -3.03
C GLN A 130 33.47 40.84 -2.35
N GLN A 131 32.56 41.12 -1.41
CA GLN A 131 32.57 42.36 -0.62
C GLN A 131 33.84 42.45 0.24
N LEU A 132 34.21 41.39 0.95
CA LEU A 132 35.42 41.35 1.76
C LEU A 132 36.69 41.57 0.92
N ALA A 133 36.77 40.91 -0.25
CA ALA A 133 37.88 41.09 -1.17
C ALA A 133 37.96 42.53 -1.72
N SER A 134 36.83 43.19 -1.96
CA SER A 134 36.79 44.59 -2.40
C SER A 134 37.27 45.55 -1.31
N MET A 135 36.83 45.33 -0.06
CA MET A 135 37.26 46.09 1.11
C MET A 135 38.76 45.90 1.39
N ALA A 136 39.25 44.67 1.36
CA ALA A 136 40.67 44.38 1.54
C ALA A 136 41.52 45.10 0.49
N ARG A 137 41.11 45.08 -0.78
CA ARG A 137 41.81 45.85 -1.85
C ARG A 137 41.78 47.33 -1.63
N ALA A 138 40.68 47.89 -1.14
CA ALA A 138 40.55 49.31 -0.83
C ALA A 138 41.51 49.77 0.31
N ILE A 139 41.54 48.98 1.40
CA ILE A 139 42.37 49.19 2.57
C ILE A 139 43.86 49.07 2.19
N TYR A 140 44.24 48.03 1.42
CA TYR A 140 45.65 47.80 1.01
C TYR A 140 46.18 48.86 0.11
N ARG A 141 45.39 49.55 -0.71
CA ARG A 141 45.77 50.60 -1.61
C ARG A 141 45.96 51.96 -0.93
N GLN A 142 45.62 52.11 0.32
CA GLN A 142 45.75 53.36 1.08
C GLN A 142 47.08 53.42 1.76
N PRO A 143 47.72 54.68 1.83
CA PRO A 143 49.02 54.87 2.50
C PRO A 143 48.83 54.55 4.01
N SER A 144 49.82 53.88 4.58
CA SER A 144 49.82 53.46 6.00
C SER A 144 50.22 54.59 6.96
N SER A 145 50.63 55.75 6.44
CA SER A 145 51.15 56.90 7.23
C SER A 145 50.25 58.11 7.06
N LEU A 146 49.84 58.73 8.20
CA LEU A 146 49.09 60.00 8.22
C LEU A 146 49.72 61.08 7.44
N TRP A 147 51.10 61.23 7.49
CA TRP A 147 51.84 62.22 6.74
C TRP A 147 51.82 62.03 5.22
N LEU A 148 51.81 60.80 4.79
CA LEU A 148 51.60 60.46 3.38
C LEU A 148 50.18 60.78 2.91
N LEU A 149 49.20 60.60 3.77
CA LEU A 149 47.82 61.00 3.53
C LEU A 149 47.68 62.52 3.41
N VAL A 150 48.26 63.28 4.34
CA VAL A 150 48.28 64.75 4.28
C VAL A 150 48.97 65.24 3.02
N ALA A 151 50.13 64.65 2.62
CA ALA A 151 50.81 64.98 1.39
C ALA A 151 50.01 64.72 0.13
N ARG A 152 49.08 63.69 0.17
CA ARG A 152 48.23 63.31 -0.96
C ARG A 152 46.94 64.12 -1.04
N THR A 153 46.34 64.50 0.08
CA THR A 153 45.05 65.23 0.15
C THR A 153 45.29 66.76 0.20
N GLY A 154 46.51 67.24 0.58
CA GLY A 154 46.82 68.65 0.74
C GLY A 154 46.18 69.27 1.98
N SER A 155 45.44 68.55 2.79
CA SER A 155 44.72 69.05 3.97
C SER A 155 44.80 68.06 5.13
N PHE A 156 45.20 68.62 6.34
CA PHE A 156 45.20 67.80 7.56
C PHE A 156 43.79 67.31 7.96
N HIS A 157 42.76 68.09 7.68
CA HIS A 157 41.36 67.75 7.95
C HIS A 157 40.91 66.60 7.09
N GLU A 158 41.18 66.60 5.79
CA GLU A 158 40.86 65.51 4.88
C GLU A 158 41.62 64.21 5.19
N ALA A 159 42.87 64.32 5.65
CA ALA A 159 43.66 63.18 6.08
C ALA A 159 43.07 62.52 7.35
N LEU A 160 42.54 63.31 8.31
CA LEU A 160 41.88 62.86 9.48
C LEU A 160 40.53 62.17 9.12
N GLN A 161 39.76 62.74 8.20
CA GLN A 161 38.58 62.11 7.70
C GLN A 161 38.87 60.74 7.03
N ALA A 162 39.85 60.65 6.18
CA ALA A 162 40.31 59.46 5.53
C ALA A 162 40.75 58.35 6.52
N THR A 163 41.38 58.74 7.65
CA THR A 163 41.75 57.81 8.71
C THR A 163 40.51 57.32 9.48
N ALA A 164 39.56 58.22 9.74
CA ALA A 164 38.29 57.82 10.37
C ALA A 164 37.48 56.83 9.47
N ASP A 165 37.44 57.15 8.17
CA ASP A 165 36.80 56.26 7.19
C ASP A 165 37.48 54.87 7.12
N MET A 166 38.81 54.83 7.27
CA MET A 166 39.56 53.58 7.31
C MET A 166 39.24 52.73 8.56
N VAL A 167 39.08 53.39 9.72
CA VAL A 167 38.65 52.69 10.97
C VAL A 167 37.26 52.11 10.80
N VAL A 168 36.32 52.87 10.23
CA VAL A 168 34.97 52.42 9.94
C VAL A 168 34.95 51.26 8.92
N ALA A 169 35.77 51.36 7.88
CA ALA A 169 35.92 50.27 6.91
C ALA A 169 36.53 49.01 7.54
N GLY A 170 37.51 49.15 8.45
CA GLY A 170 38.05 48.03 9.23
C GLY A 170 36.99 47.35 10.11
N GLN A 171 36.16 48.12 10.83
CA GLN A 171 35.07 47.59 11.64
C GLN A 171 34.03 46.85 10.79
N ARG A 172 33.70 47.41 9.60
CA ARG A 172 32.79 46.74 8.64
C ARG A 172 33.38 45.43 8.09
N ALA A 173 34.67 45.40 7.80
CA ALA A 173 35.36 44.20 7.35
C ALA A 173 35.35 43.09 8.42
N HIS A 174 35.59 43.43 9.69
CA HIS A 174 35.50 42.49 10.79
C HIS A 174 34.06 41.96 10.99
N ALA A 175 33.05 42.82 10.90
CA ALA A 175 31.65 42.40 10.99
C ALA A 175 31.27 41.48 9.82
N LEU A 176 31.76 41.74 8.62
CA LEU A 176 31.53 40.90 7.45
C LEU A 176 32.26 39.55 7.57
N GLN A 177 33.49 39.55 8.10
CA GLN A 177 34.22 38.31 8.37
C GLN A 177 33.48 37.43 9.37
N ALA A 178 32.96 37.99 10.47
CA ALA A 178 32.19 37.26 11.46
C ALA A 178 30.90 36.64 10.86
N ARG A 179 30.23 37.37 9.94
CA ARG A 179 29.05 36.83 9.21
C ARG A 179 29.46 35.68 8.29
N LEU A 180 30.53 35.84 7.52
CA LEU A 180 31.05 34.82 6.63
C LEU A 180 31.40 33.53 7.42
N GLU A 181 32.04 33.66 8.58
CA GLU A 181 32.31 32.51 9.46
C GLU A 181 31.06 31.84 9.94
N ALA A 182 30.05 32.60 10.34
CA ALA A 182 28.74 32.06 10.76
C ALA A 182 28.01 31.36 9.61
N ASP A 183 28.01 31.95 8.40
CA ASP A 183 27.37 31.32 7.23
C ASP A 183 28.12 30.06 6.77
N LEU A 184 29.44 30.02 6.87
CA LEU A 184 30.22 28.81 6.61
C LEU A 184 29.91 27.69 7.62
N GLN A 185 29.78 28.04 8.90
CA GLN A 185 29.38 27.08 9.92
C GLN A 185 27.97 26.56 9.69
N LYS A 186 27.02 27.46 9.35
CA LYS A 186 25.66 27.08 9.00
C LYS A 186 25.62 26.13 7.80
N LEU A 187 26.37 26.47 6.73
CA LEU A 187 26.46 25.61 5.53
C LEU A 187 26.98 24.20 5.86
N GLN A 188 27.99 24.10 6.73
CA GLN A 188 28.48 22.78 7.19
C GLN A 188 27.41 22.00 7.94
N THR A 189 26.66 22.68 8.82
CA THR A 189 25.56 22.05 9.59
C THR A 189 24.43 21.57 8.68
N ASP A 190 23.99 22.42 7.74
CA ASP A 190 22.90 22.11 6.82
C ASP A 190 23.30 20.94 5.88
N ARG A 191 24.55 20.92 5.39
CA ARG A 191 25.06 19.78 4.60
C ARG A 191 25.14 18.47 5.41
N ALA A 192 25.55 18.55 6.67
CA ALA A 192 25.57 17.38 7.55
C ALA A 192 24.15 16.86 7.84
N ALA A 193 23.19 17.75 8.06
CA ALA A 193 21.78 17.40 8.23
C ALA A 193 21.22 16.72 6.97
N ARG A 194 21.51 17.27 5.79
CA ARG A 194 21.10 16.67 4.51
C ARG A 194 21.63 15.24 4.33
N VAL A 195 22.90 15.00 4.66
CA VAL A 195 23.49 13.64 4.60
C VAL A 195 22.79 12.71 5.58
N ALA A 196 22.54 13.16 6.81
CA ALA A 196 21.83 12.35 7.81
C ALA A 196 20.38 12.03 7.39
N ASP A 197 19.70 12.94 6.71
CA ASP A 197 18.34 12.72 6.20
C ASP A 197 18.37 11.74 5.02
N LEU A 198 19.33 11.81 4.10
CA LEU A 198 19.55 10.82 3.04
C LEU A 198 19.81 9.40 3.60
N ASP A 199 20.64 9.30 4.65
CA ASP A 199 20.90 8.01 5.30
C ASP A 199 19.63 7.46 5.95
N ARG A 200 18.81 8.32 6.56
CA ARG A 200 17.52 7.95 7.16
C ARG A 200 16.51 7.51 6.09
N GLU A 201 16.44 8.24 4.99
CA GLU A 201 15.61 7.88 3.84
C GLU A 201 15.97 6.49 3.31
N ASN A 202 17.26 6.24 3.05
CA ASN A 202 17.73 4.94 2.57
C ASN A 202 17.40 3.81 3.54
N ALA A 203 17.64 4.00 4.85
CA ALA A 203 17.30 3.01 5.87
C ALA A 203 15.79 2.71 5.91
N THR A 204 14.94 3.75 5.77
CA THR A 204 13.48 3.57 5.73
C THR A 204 13.04 2.85 4.46
N ARG A 205 13.66 3.13 3.30
CA ARG A 205 13.43 2.41 2.04
C ARG A 205 13.82 0.94 2.13
N ASP A 206 14.92 0.61 2.76
CA ASP A 206 15.34 -0.79 2.99
C ASP A 206 14.34 -1.54 3.88
N GLN A 207 13.80 -0.87 4.91
CA GLN A 207 12.73 -1.42 5.74
C GLN A 207 11.45 -1.62 4.94
N LEU A 208 11.08 -0.68 4.08
CA LEU A 208 9.93 -0.79 3.20
C LEU A 208 10.05 -1.99 2.26
N VAL A 209 11.21 -2.20 1.62
CA VAL A 209 11.48 -3.36 0.77
C VAL A 209 11.30 -4.67 1.54
N THR A 210 11.79 -4.73 2.78
CA THR A 210 11.62 -5.91 3.65
C THR A 210 10.15 -6.15 3.99
N SER A 211 9.41 -5.10 4.34
CA SER A 211 7.97 -5.18 4.63
C SER A 211 7.18 -5.66 3.43
N LEU A 212 7.50 -5.17 2.23
CA LEU A 212 6.87 -5.57 0.96
C LEU A 212 7.15 -7.04 0.62
N SER A 213 8.37 -7.53 0.84
CA SER A 213 8.70 -8.95 0.66
C SER A 213 7.89 -9.82 1.60
N THR A 214 7.83 -9.47 2.89
CA THR A 214 7.05 -10.20 3.90
C THR A 214 5.56 -10.21 3.55
N LEU A 215 5.04 -9.09 3.06
CA LEU A 215 3.65 -8.98 2.64
C LEU A 215 3.37 -9.87 1.42
N SER A 216 4.27 -9.92 0.45
CA SER A 216 4.17 -10.81 -0.72
C SER A 216 4.10 -12.28 -0.30
N ASP A 217 4.95 -12.70 0.64
CA ASP A 217 4.94 -14.07 1.16
C ASP A 217 3.64 -14.40 1.90
N LEU A 218 3.14 -13.46 2.71
CA LEU A 218 1.88 -13.62 3.44
C LEU A 218 0.67 -13.69 2.49
N MET A 219 0.66 -12.91 1.41
CA MET A 219 -0.38 -12.95 0.39
C MET A 219 -0.35 -14.26 -0.41
N SER A 220 0.84 -14.80 -0.69
CA SER A 220 0.97 -16.12 -1.31
C SER A 220 0.37 -17.21 -0.40
N LEU A 221 0.68 -17.17 0.89
CA LEU A 221 0.08 -18.07 1.89
C LEU A 221 -1.44 -17.91 1.96
N GLN A 222 -1.95 -16.69 1.93
CA GLN A 222 -3.39 -16.41 1.92
C GLN A 222 -4.07 -17.02 0.69
N ASN A 223 -3.47 -16.90 -0.49
CA ASN A 223 -3.97 -17.52 -1.71
C ASN A 223 -3.99 -19.05 -1.61
N ASP A 224 -2.94 -19.66 -1.04
CA ASP A 224 -2.87 -21.12 -0.84
C ASP A 224 -3.98 -21.61 0.11
N ILE A 225 -4.20 -20.90 1.22
CA ILE A 225 -5.30 -21.21 2.17
C ILE A 225 -6.66 -21.06 1.48
N THR A 226 -6.84 -19.99 0.69
CA THR A 226 -8.07 -19.73 -0.07
C THR A 226 -8.36 -20.86 -1.05
N ASN A 227 -7.35 -21.34 -1.78
CA ASN A 227 -7.48 -22.45 -2.71
C ASN A 227 -7.81 -23.78 -1.99
N GLN A 228 -7.16 -24.06 -0.86
CA GLN A 228 -7.45 -25.24 -0.04
C GLN A 228 -8.87 -25.19 0.52
N LEU A 229 -9.33 -24.02 0.94
CA LEU A 229 -10.69 -23.84 1.44
C LEU A 229 -11.73 -24.05 0.34
N ALA A 230 -11.47 -23.59 -0.89
CA ALA A 230 -12.31 -23.86 -2.05
C ALA A 230 -12.44 -25.37 -2.35
N ASP A 231 -11.29 -26.09 -2.29
CA ASP A 231 -11.29 -27.54 -2.50
C ASP A 231 -12.10 -28.28 -1.44
N VAL A 232 -12.02 -27.86 -0.17
CA VAL A 232 -12.80 -28.45 0.92
C VAL A 232 -14.29 -28.15 0.77
N ILE A 233 -14.67 -26.93 0.40
CA ILE A 233 -16.07 -26.56 0.13
C ILE A 233 -16.63 -27.41 -1.02
N ALA A 234 -15.90 -27.58 -2.11
CA ALA A 234 -16.30 -28.40 -3.23
C ALA A 234 -16.49 -29.88 -2.84
N GLN A 235 -15.62 -30.42 -1.97
CA GLN A 235 -15.77 -31.78 -1.43
C GLN A 235 -17.01 -31.93 -0.56
N ILE A 236 -17.32 -30.94 0.29
CA ILE A 236 -18.54 -30.95 1.12
C ILE A 236 -19.78 -30.88 0.24
N GLN A 237 -19.80 -30.02 -0.79
CA GLN A 237 -20.93 -29.95 -1.76
C GLN A 237 -21.11 -31.25 -2.53
N ALA A 238 -20.02 -31.90 -2.96
CA ALA A 238 -20.10 -33.20 -3.64
C ALA A 238 -20.64 -34.30 -2.71
N ALA A 239 -20.25 -34.28 -1.43
CA ALA A 239 -20.77 -35.21 -0.43
C ALA A 239 -22.27 -34.97 -0.11
N GLU A 240 -22.69 -33.70 -0.07
CA GLU A 240 -24.10 -33.32 0.09
C GLU A 240 -24.97 -33.89 -1.04
N ASN A 241 -24.53 -33.72 -2.29
CA ASN A 241 -25.27 -34.26 -3.46
C ASN A 241 -25.34 -35.79 -3.51
N GLY A 242 -24.47 -36.49 -2.79
CA GLY A 242 -24.43 -37.96 -2.70
C GLY A 242 -25.26 -38.55 -1.58
N ILE A 243 -25.87 -37.74 -0.69
CA ILE A 243 -26.58 -38.22 0.49
C ILE A 243 -28.11 -38.10 0.30
N GLU A 244 -28.73 -39.11 -0.29
CA GLU A 244 -30.18 -39.15 -0.52
C GLU A 244 -31.05 -39.28 0.77
N ASN A 245 -30.45 -39.49 1.96
CA ASN A 245 -31.17 -39.87 3.18
C ASN A 245 -31.04 -38.89 4.36
N GLN A 246 -30.60 -37.64 4.13
CA GLN A 246 -30.54 -36.64 5.20
C GLN A 246 -31.90 -35.97 5.43
N PRO A 247 -32.22 -35.59 6.69
CA PRO A 247 -33.42 -34.80 6.99
C PRO A 247 -33.40 -33.47 6.22
N PRO A 248 -34.53 -33.00 5.66
CA PRO A 248 -34.60 -31.79 4.84
C PRO A 248 -34.15 -30.54 5.56
N ASP A 249 -34.29 -30.48 6.88
CA ASP A 249 -33.80 -29.35 7.71
C ASP A 249 -32.29 -29.30 7.81
N VAL A 250 -31.61 -30.45 7.79
CA VAL A 250 -30.14 -30.55 7.81
C VAL A 250 -29.55 -30.12 6.45
N THR A 251 -30.17 -30.61 5.36
CA THR A 251 -29.74 -30.25 3.99
C THR A 251 -29.91 -28.76 3.75
N ALA A 252 -31.04 -28.16 4.13
CA ALA A 252 -31.25 -26.70 4.00
C ALA A 252 -30.29 -25.89 4.86
N ALA A 253 -30.01 -26.31 6.10
CA ALA A 253 -29.04 -25.62 6.95
C ALA A 253 -27.61 -25.72 6.40
N LEU A 254 -27.23 -26.87 5.84
CA LEU A 254 -25.91 -27.04 5.21
C LEU A 254 -25.75 -26.17 3.96
N ALA A 255 -26.76 -26.15 3.09
CA ALA A 255 -26.78 -25.32 1.89
C ALA A 255 -26.64 -23.85 2.24
N THR A 256 -27.35 -23.34 3.25
CA THR A 256 -27.24 -21.95 3.71
C THR A 256 -25.84 -21.62 4.23
N VAL A 257 -25.24 -22.55 4.98
CA VAL A 257 -23.87 -22.36 5.51
C VAL A 257 -22.86 -22.34 4.37
N LEU A 258 -22.94 -23.27 3.42
CA LEU A 258 -22.02 -23.35 2.28
C LEU A 258 -22.13 -22.11 1.38
N GLU A 259 -23.34 -21.64 1.11
CA GLU A 259 -23.59 -20.43 0.33
C GLU A 259 -22.96 -19.20 0.98
N SER A 260 -23.24 -18.97 2.28
CA SER A 260 -22.67 -17.85 3.03
C SER A 260 -21.15 -17.87 3.04
N GLN A 261 -20.53 -19.05 3.15
CA GLN A 261 -19.09 -19.18 3.20
C GLN A 261 -18.44 -19.02 1.83
N THR A 262 -19.10 -19.49 0.81
CA THR A 262 -18.67 -19.26 -0.57
C THR A 262 -18.63 -17.78 -0.89
N GLN A 263 -19.66 -17.02 -0.50
CA GLN A 263 -19.67 -15.56 -0.68
C GLN A 263 -18.57 -14.87 0.11
N ASP A 264 -18.37 -15.24 1.38
CA ASP A 264 -17.28 -14.68 2.21
C ASP A 264 -15.89 -14.96 1.59
N LEU A 265 -15.69 -16.16 1.07
CA LEU A 265 -14.45 -16.56 0.41
C LEU A 265 -14.19 -15.76 -0.87
N ILE A 266 -15.22 -15.55 -1.70
CA ILE A 266 -15.14 -14.73 -2.90
C ILE A 266 -14.77 -13.29 -2.53
N GLN A 267 -15.48 -12.72 -1.57
CA GLN A 267 -15.23 -11.34 -1.12
C GLN A 267 -13.80 -11.15 -0.63
N ARG A 268 -13.29 -12.08 0.19
CA ARG A 268 -11.89 -12.02 0.69
C ARG A 268 -10.87 -12.20 -0.42
N SER A 269 -11.11 -13.11 -1.35
CA SER A 269 -10.24 -13.32 -2.52
C SER A 269 -10.16 -12.06 -3.39
N ASN A 270 -11.31 -11.43 -3.65
CA ASN A 270 -11.37 -10.20 -4.42
C ASN A 270 -10.70 -9.02 -3.69
N GLN A 271 -10.92 -8.91 -2.37
CA GLN A 271 -10.26 -7.89 -1.55
C GLN A 271 -8.75 -8.07 -1.54
N ALA A 272 -8.25 -9.30 -1.46
CA ALA A 272 -6.83 -9.61 -1.53
C ALA A 272 -6.21 -9.16 -2.86
N ALA A 273 -6.89 -9.38 -4.00
CA ALA A 273 -6.44 -8.92 -5.32
C ALA A 273 -6.26 -7.39 -5.37
N TRP A 274 -7.22 -6.65 -4.81
CA TRP A 274 -7.13 -5.18 -4.76
C TRP A 274 -6.09 -4.68 -3.76
N SER A 275 -5.91 -5.34 -2.63
CA SER A 275 -4.81 -5.03 -1.70
C SER A 275 -3.45 -5.22 -2.36
N GLN A 276 -3.28 -6.29 -3.12
CA GLN A 276 -2.07 -6.52 -3.92
C GLN A 276 -1.84 -5.43 -4.96
N ALA A 277 -2.91 -4.97 -5.62
CA ALA A 277 -2.82 -3.88 -6.59
C ALA A 277 -2.35 -2.57 -5.95
N HIS A 278 -2.83 -2.21 -4.76
CA HIS A 278 -2.38 -1.01 -4.03
C HIS A 278 -0.89 -1.05 -3.71
N ILE A 279 -0.41 -2.21 -3.25
CA ILE A 279 1.02 -2.43 -3.00
C ILE A 279 1.81 -2.27 -4.31
N GLY A 280 1.32 -2.87 -5.39
CA GLY A 280 1.93 -2.74 -6.72
C GLY A 280 1.98 -1.30 -7.23
N VAL A 281 0.96 -0.48 -6.93
CA VAL A 281 0.97 0.96 -7.21
C VAL A 281 2.07 1.65 -6.42
N GLY A 282 2.19 1.40 -5.11
CA GLY A 282 3.25 1.96 -4.27
C GLY A 282 4.64 1.61 -4.79
N LEU A 283 4.88 0.33 -5.12
CA LEU A 283 6.15 -0.13 -5.72
C LEU A 283 6.44 0.55 -7.06
N ALA A 284 5.45 0.68 -7.93
CA ALA A 284 5.61 1.32 -9.23
C ALA A 284 5.90 2.82 -9.09
N MET A 285 5.31 3.51 -8.09
CA MET A 285 5.60 4.90 -7.76
C MET A 285 7.02 5.07 -7.24
N LEU A 286 7.50 4.19 -6.34
CA LEU A 286 8.87 4.22 -5.85
C LEU A 286 9.90 4.06 -7.00
N ASN A 287 9.55 3.28 -8.02
CA ASN A 287 10.36 3.10 -9.22
C ASN A 287 10.13 4.17 -10.31
N HIS A 288 9.32 5.20 -10.03
CA HIS A 288 8.91 6.24 -11.00
C HIS A 288 8.27 5.68 -12.29
N ASN A 289 7.65 4.52 -12.19
CA ASN A 289 7.07 3.81 -13.34
C ASN A 289 5.63 4.20 -13.65
N LEU A 290 4.90 4.80 -12.69
CA LEU A 290 3.56 5.33 -12.94
C LEU A 290 3.62 6.76 -13.45
N PRO A 291 2.80 7.11 -14.48
CA PRO A 291 2.62 8.49 -14.86
C PRO A 291 1.98 9.24 -13.67
N VAL A 292 2.60 10.31 -13.22
CA VAL A 292 2.01 11.21 -12.21
C VAL A 292 0.68 11.71 -12.73
N GLY A 293 -0.40 11.46 -11.98
CA GLY A 293 -1.77 11.58 -12.43
C GLY A 293 -2.13 12.97 -12.96
N LYS A 294 -2.75 12.97 -14.17
CA LYS A 294 -3.53 14.10 -14.64
C LYS A 294 -5.00 13.92 -14.23
N PRO A 295 -5.74 15.02 -13.99
CA PRO A 295 -7.17 14.91 -13.69
C PRO A 295 -7.94 14.14 -14.78
N ILE A 296 -8.93 13.37 -14.37
CA ILE A 296 -9.69 12.39 -15.18
C ILE A 296 -10.64 13.03 -16.21
N ALA A 297 -10.60 14.33 -16.43
CA ALA A 297 -11.40 14.96 -17.47
C ALA A 297 -11.03 14.38 -18.85
N GLY A 298 -11.91 13.55 -19.42
CA GLY A 298 -11.73 12.94 -20.73
C GLY A 298 -11.16 11.51 -20.69
N LEU A 299 -11.37 10.74 -19.62
CA LEU A 299 -11.03 9.32 -19.60
C LEU A 299 -11.71 8.60 -20.76
N SER A 300 -10.91 7.95 -21.61
CA SER A 300 -11.37 7.09 -22.70
C SER A 300 -10.61 5.78 -22.63
N LEU A 301 -11.33 4.68 -22.51
CA LEU A 301 -10.80 3.32 -22.46
C LEU A 301 -11.13 2.62 -23.78
N SER A 302 -10.22 1.79 -24.26
CA SER A 302 -10.50 0.88 -25.38
C SER A 302 -11.22 -0.36 -24.86
N TRP A 303 -12.07 -0.95 -25.71
CA TRP A 303 -12.65 -2.26 -25.43
C TRP A 303 -11.53 -3.28 -25.19
N PRO A 304 -11.62 -4.08 -24.09
CA PRO A 304 -10.59 -5.08 -23.77
C PRO A 304 -10.53 -6.23 -24.80
N MET A 305 -11.61 -6.48 -25.51
CA MET A 305 -11.69 -7.54 -26.55
C MET A 305 -12.39 -7.03 -27.80
N ALA A 306 -11.86 -7.40 -28.97
CA ALA A 306 -12.50 -7.07 -30.23
C ALA A 306 -13.76 -7.93 -30.44
N GLY A 307 -14.84 -7.31 -30.93
CA GLY A 307 -16.10 -7.99 -31.23
C GLY A 307 -16.84 -8.56 -30.03
N ALA A 308 -16.43 -8.23 -28.80
CA ALA A 308 -17.09 -8.68 -27.60
C ALA A 308 -18.48 -8.05 -27.40
N ARG A 309 -19.37 -8.80 -26.75
CA ARG A 309 -20.70 -8.33 -26.32
C ARG A 309 -20.81 -8.28 -24.81
N VAL A 310 -21.57 -7.33 -24.29
CA VAL A 310 -21.90 -7.28 -22.86
C VAL A 310 -22.89 -8.39 -22.53
N THR A 311 -22.54 -9.22 -21.56
CA THR A 311 -23.38 -10.33 -21.06
C THR A 311 -24.00 -10.00 -19.72
N GLN A 312 -23.29 -9.26 -18.85
CA GLN A 312 -23.81 -8.74 -17.59
C GLN A 312 -23.36 -7.27 -17.41
N ARG A 313 -24.27 -6.43 -16.92
CA ARG A 313 -24.00 -5.01 -16.67
C ARG A 313 -23.59 -4.78 -15.24
N PHE A 314 -22.86 -3.69 -15.02
CA PHE A 314 -22.56 -3.14 -13.70
C PHE A 314 -23.85 -2.83 -12.93
N GLY A 315 -23.89 -3.14 -11.64
CA GLY A 315 -25.00 -2.74 -10.77
C GLY A 315 -25.58 -3.89 -9.92
N PRO A 316 -26.66 -3.63 -9.19
CA PRO A 316 -27.36 -4.65 -8.40
C PRO A 316 -27.79 -5.83 -9.25
N THR A 317 -27.69 -7.03 -8.70
CA THR A 317 -28.01 -8.29 -9.39
C THR A 317 -28.69 -9.26 -8.44
N ASP A 318 -29.41 -10.23 -9.00
CA ASP A 318 -29.97 -11.37 -8.24
C ASP A 318 -29.04 -12.60 -8.26
N PHE A 319 -27.85 -12.46 -8.84
CA PHE A 319 -26.89 -13.55 -8.94
C PHE A 319 -26.20 -13.77 -7.60
N LEU A 320 -26.45 -14.93 -6.98
CA LEU A 320 -26.06 -15.25 -5.61
C LEU A 320 -24.55 -15.29 -5.36
N LEU A 321 -23.74 -15.45 -6.41
CA LEU A 321 -22.29 -15.49 -6.29
C LEU A 321 -21.64 -14.10 -6.29
N GLU A 322 -22.39 -13.04 -6.63
CA GLU A 322 -21.89 -11.69 -6.52
C GLU A 322 -21.82 -11.21 -5.07
N PRO A 323 -20.70 -10.61 -4.64
CA PRO A 323 -20.56 -10.15 -3.28
C PRO A 323 -21.48 -8.96 -2.97
N PRO A 324 -21.82 -8.73 -1.68
CA PRO A 324 -22.57 -7.56 -1.28
C PRO A 324 -21.78 -6.29 -1.46
N LEU A 325 -22.46 -5.19 -1.86
CA LEU A 325 -21.88 -3.85 -1.93
C LEU A 325 -22.86 -2.80 -1.39
N GLY A 326 -22.48 -2.09 -0.35
CA GLY A 326 -23.31 -1.09 0.30
C GLY A 326 -24.61 -1.69 0.83
N GLN A 327 -25.75 -1.20 0.32
CA GLN A 327 -27.09 -1.70 0.72
C GLN A 327 -27.59 -2.92 -0.10
N TYR A 328 -26.85 -3.30 -1.13
CA TYR A 328 -27.23 -4.38 -2.03
C TYR A 328 -26.64 -5.71 -1.55
N PRO A 329 -27.45 -6.78 -1.41
CA PRO A 329 -26.96 -8.09 -1.02
C PRO A 329 -26.06 -8.74 -2.08
N HIS A 330 -26.30 -8.40 -3.36
CA HIS A 330 -25.47 -8.82 -4.49
C HIS A 330 -25.28 -7.66 -5.45
N PHE A 331 -24.04 -7.44 -5.86
CA PHE A 331 -23.70 -6.33 -6.74
C PHE A 331 -22.57 -6.71 -7.68
N HIS A 332 -22.82 -6.58 -8.97
CA HIS A 332 -21.83 -6.80 -10.01
C HIS A 332 -20.93 -5.56 -10.14
N THR A 333 -19.66 -5.68 -9.73
CA THR A 333 -18.71 -4.57 -9.59
C THR A 333 -18.06 -4.14 -10.89
N GLY A 334 -18.35 -4.85 -12.00
CA GLY A 334 -17.82 -4.57 -13.32
C GLY A 334 -18.86 -4.75 -14.44
N VAL A 335 -18.37 -5.05 -15.60
CA VAL A 335 -19.17 -5.52 -16.73
C VAL A 335 -18.58 -6.82 -17.23
N ASP A 336 -19.45 -7.80 -17.51
CA ASP A 336 -19.02 -9.02 -18.17
C ASP A 336 -19.12 -8.86 -19.67
N ILE A 337 -18.03 -9.14 -20.34
CA ILE A 337 -17.94 -9.10 -21.80
C ILE A 337 -17.50 -10.46 -22.31
N ALA A 338 -18.19 -10.98 -23.30
CA ALA A 338 -17.95 -12.29 -23.88
C ALA A 338 -17.65 -12.22 -25.36
N ALA A 339 -16.69 -13.04 -25.78
CA ALA A 339 -16.29 -13.31 -27.13
C ALA A 339 -16.06 -14.84 -27.29
N PRO A 340 -15.61 -15.37 -28.41
CA PRO A 340 -15.21 -16.76 -28.49
C PRO A 340 -14.07 -17.10 -27.51
N PHE A 341 -14.20 -18.24 -26.81
CA PHE A 341 -13.22 -18.71 -25.81
C PHE A 341 -11.78 -18.62 -26.34
N GLY A 342 -10.86 -18.05 -25.56
CA GLY A 342 -9.47 -17.83 -25.95
C GLY A 342 -9.25 -16.56 -26.78
N THR A 343 -10.25 -15.67 -26.89
CA THR A 343 -10.07 -14.36 -27.53
C THR A 343 -9.00 -13.55 -26.78
N THR A 344 -8.18 -12.80 -27.53
CA THR A 344 -7.14 -11.94 -26.96
C THR A 344 -7.76 -10.84 -26.12
N VAL A 345 -7.28 -10.72 -24.87
CA VAL A 345 -7.61 -9.64 -23.96
C VAL A 345 -6.51 -8.59 -23.99
N MET A 346 -6.88 -7.33 -24.17
CA MET A 346 -5.98 -6.20 -24.38
C MET A 346 -6.13 -5.16 -23.26
N ALA A 347 -5.04 -4.46 -22.95
CA ALA A 347 -5.04 -3.32 -22.03
C ALA A 347 -5.92 -2.19 -22.57
N ALA A 348 -6.88 -1.72 -21.76
CA ALA A 348 -7.80 -0.66 -22.15
C ALA A 348 -7.16 0.73 -22.24
N ALA A 349 -6.03 0.94 -21.59
CA ALA A 349 -5.21 2.17 -21.65
C ALA A 349 -3.74 1.84 -21.30
N ASP A 350 -2.85 2.83 -21.52
CA ASP A 350 -1.46 2.75 -21.07
C ASP A 350 -1.39 2.66 -19.53
N GLY A 351 -0.43 1.92 -19.01
CA GLY A 351 -0.29 1.78 -17.56
C GLY A 351 0.82 0.81 -17.15
N VAL A 352 0.72 0.37 -15.91
CA VAL A 352 1.61 -0.64 -15.31
C VAL A 352 0.75 -1.75 -14.70
N ALA A 353 1.09 -3.01 -14.97
CA ALA A 353 0.47 -4.14 -14.30
C ALA A 353 0.90 -4.16 -12.83
N VAL A 354 -0.03 -3.90 -11.92
CA VAL A 354 0.24 -3.76 -10.47
C VAL A 354 -0.17 -4.99 -9.67
N ALA A 355 -1.02 -5.84 -10.23
CA ALA A 355 -1.31 -7.16 -9.68
C ALA A 355 -1.56 -8.16 -10.82
N VAL A 356 -1.07 -9.38 -10.65
CA VAL A 356 -1.35 -10.53 -11.49
C VAL A 356 -1.55 -11.71 -10.55
N GLY A 357 -2.70 -12.37 -10.63
CA GLY A 357 -3.03 -13.44 -9.71
C GLY A 357 -3.69 -14.63 -10.36
N HIS A 358 -3.60 -15.77 -9.69
CA HIS A 358 -4.14 -17.05 -10.10
C HIS A 358 -4.85 -17.70 -8.91
N THR A 359 -6.17 -17.55 -8.85
CA THR A 359 -6.99 -18.10 -7.77
C THR A 359 -8.04 -19.06 -8.33
N ARG A 360 -8.52 -20.00 -7.52
CA ARG A 360 -9.61 -20.92 -7.90
C ARG A 360 -10.99 -20.34 -7.58
N VAL A 361 -11.04 -19.22 -6.87
CA VAL A 361 -12.26 -18.53 -6.46
C VAL A 361 -12.20 -17.06 -6.85
N GLY A 362 -13.32 -16.37 -6.76
CA GLY A 362 -13.42 -14.96 -7.09
C GLY A 362 -12.96 -14.70 -8.53
N TYR A 363 -12.05 -13.77 -8.72
CA TYR A 363 -11.56 -13.33 -10.04
C TYR A 363 -10.84 -14.40 -10.87
N GLY A 364 -10.44 -15.53 -10.28
CA GLY A 364 -9.68 -16.56 -11.01
C GLY A 364 -8.29 -16.07 -11.44
N ASN A 365 -7.94 -16.23 -12.71
CA ASN A 365 -6.77 -15.59 -13.27
C ASN A 365 -7.11 -14.15 -13.63
N TYR A 366 -6.34 -13.20 -13.11
CA TYR A 366 -6.62 -11.77 -13.28
C TYR A 366 -5.36 -10.94 -13.49
N VAL A 367 -5.55 -9.78 -14.10
CA VAL A 367 -4.57 -8.70 -14.21
C VAL A 367 -5.21 -7.41 -13.73
N ILE A 368 -4.51 -6.62 -12.91
CA ILE A 368 -4.90 -5.25 -12.56
C ILE A 368 -3.85 -4.30 -13.11
N ILE A 369 -4.29 -3.27 -13.84
CA ILE A 369 -3.44 -2.25 -14.44
C ILE A 369 -3.76 -0.91 -13.79
N ALA A 370 -2.73 -0.23 -13.29
CA ALA A 370 -2.80 1.14 -12.83
C ALA A 370 -2.43 2.09 -13.98
N HIS A 371 -3.30 3.09 -14.21
CA HIS A 371 -3.18 4.07 -15.30
C HIS A 371 -2.70 5.45 -14.81
N GLY A 372 -2.41 5.57 -13.49
CA GLY A 372 -2.15 6.85 -12.84
C GLY A 372 -3.42 7.59 -12.43
N GLY A 373 -3.27 8.64 -11.60
CA GLY A 373 -4.41 9.47 -11.16
C GLY A 373 -5.49 8.73 -10.36
N GLY A 374 -5.15 7.64 -9.69
CA GLY A 374 -6.10 6.80 -8.96
C GLY A 374 -6.99 5.91 -9.85
N ILE A 375 -6.68 5.79 -11.14
CA ILE A 375 -7.45 4.97 -12.10
C ILE A 375 -6.81 3.60 -12.20
N MET A 376 -7.62 2.56 -12.01
CA MET A 376 -7.21 1.16 -12.20
C MET A 376 -8.27 0.40 -13.00
N THR A 377 -7.84 -0.56 -13.82
CA THR A 377 -8.72 -1.53 -14.49
C THR A 377 -8.33 -2.96 -14.09
N LEU A 378 -9.33 -3.80 -13.94
CA LEU A 378 -9.19 -5.23 -13.66
C LEU A 378 -9.77 -6.04 -14.82
N TYR A 379 -9.08 -7.12 -15.15
CA TYR A 379 -9.45 -8.11 -16.17
C TYR A 379 -9.42 -9.48 -15.49
N ALA A 380 -10.57 -10.07 -15.28
CA ALA A 380 -10.69 -11.34 -14.54
C ALA A 380 -11.21 -12.49 -15.41
N HIS A 381 -11.25 -13.69 -14.82
CA HIS A 381 -11.66 -14.96 -15.42
C HIS A 381 -10.82 -15.39 -16.62
N LEU A 382 -9.57 -14.90 -16.70
CA LEU A 382 -8.66 -15.17 -17.81
C LEU A 382 -8.31 -16.67 -17.90
N LEU A 383 -8.07 -17.14 -19.11
CA LEU A 383 -7.48 -18.46 -19.36
C LEU A 383 -6.00 -18.46 -18.98
N GLU A 384 -5.29 -17.41 -19.41
CA GLU A 384 -3.89 -17.17 -19.11
C GLU A 384 -3.61 -15.67 -19.02
N THR A 385 -2.55 -15.31 -18.30
CA THR A 385 -2.01 -13.95 -18.22
C THR A 385 -0.71 -13.87 -19.02
N ASN A 386 -0.49 -12.77 -19.74
CA ASN A 386 0.70 -12.57 -20.59
C ASN A 386 1.58 -11.40 -20.12
N VAL A 387 1.38 -10.95 -18.91
CA VAL A 387 2.13 -9.87 -18.24
C VAL A 387 2.45 -10.25 -16.82
N ASP A 388 3.54 -9.69 -16.28
CA ASP A 388 3.95 -9.82 -14.89
C ASP A 388 3.79 -8.49 -14.17
N VAL A 389 3.74 -8.54 -12.83
CA VAL A 389 3.72 -7.35 -11.98
C VAL A 389 4.94 -6.47 -12.29
N GLY A 390 4.70 -5.17 -12.46
CA GLY A 390 5.71 -4.18 -12.84
C GLY A 390 5.87 -3.98 -14.36
N ASN A 391 5.26 -4.82 -15.21
CA ASN A 391 5.32 -4.62 -16.65
C ASN A 391 4.55 -3.35 -17.05
N LYS A 392 5.21 -2.48 -17.82
CA LYS A 392 4.57 -1.37 -18.54
C LYS A 392 3.77 -1.92 -19.70
N VAL A 393 2.54 -1.48 -19.84
CA VAL A 393 1.65 -1.86 -20.94
C VAL A 393 1.19 -0.62 -21.68
N VAL A 394 0.95 -0.76 -22.98
CA VAL A 394 0.34 0.27 -23.80
C VAL A 394 -1.08 -0.15 -24.18
N ARG A 395 -1.94 0.82 -24.44
CA ARG A 395 -3.31 0.60 -24.91
C ARG A 395 -3.32 -0.36 -26.11
N GLY A 396 -4.19 -1.39 -26.07
CA GLY A 396 -4.28 -2.41 -27.10
C GLY A 396 -3.22 -3.51 -27.02
N GLN A 397 -2.28 -3.45 -26.08
CA GLN A 397 -1.33 -4.53 -25.85
C GLN A 397 -2.05 -5.76 -25.28
N ARG A 398 -1.73 -6.95 -25.80
CA ARG A 398 -2.22 -8.21 -25.24
C ARG A 398 -1.72 -8.39 -23.81
N ILE A 399 -2.65 -8.71 -22.90
CA ILE A 399 -2.38 -8.95 -21.47
C ILE A 399 -2.84 -10.33 -21.02
N GLY A 400 -3.65 -11.02 -21.81
CA GLY A 400 -4.17 -12.34 -21.49
C GLY A 400 -5.07 -12.89 -22.61
N LEU A 401 -5.73 -14.00 -22.29
CA LEU A 401 -6.77 -14.62 -23.10
C LEU A 401 -8.05 -14.76 -22.29
N GLU A 402 -9.21 -14.57 -22.93
CA GLU A 402 -10.52 -14.85 -22.36
C GLU A 402 -10.62 -16.30 -21.90
N GLY A 403 -11.21 -16.52 -20.76
CA GLY A 403 -11.34 -17.84 -20.13
C GLY A 403 -12.61 -18.00 -19.32
N SER A 404 -12.55 -18.90 -18.36
CA SER A 404 -13.62 -19.19 -17.40
C SER A 404 -12.99 -19.67 -16.08
N SER A 405 -11.91 -19.02 -15.63
CA SER A 405 -11.23 -19.37 -14.38
C SER A 405 -11.92 -18.72 -13.18
N GLY A 406 -11.68 -19.27 -11.99
CA GLY A 406 -12.32 -18.79 -10.77
C GLY A 406 -13.83 -19.06 -10.76
N TRP A 407 -14.60 -18.13 -10.20
CA TRP A 407 -16.07 -18.27 -10.10
C TRP A 407 -16.75 -17.66 -11.33
N SER A 408 -16.78 -18.43 -12.39
CA SER A 408 -17.35 -18.07 -13.67
C SER A 408 -18.33 -19.13 -14.15
N THR A 409 -19.46 -18.71 -14.70
CA THR A 409 -20.49 -19.62 -15.25
C THR A 409 -20.27 -19.97 -16.72
N GLY A 410 -19.29 -19.34 -17.37
CA GLY A 410 -18.95 -19.55 -18.78
C GLY A 410 -17.86 -18.61 -19.26
N ALA A 411 -17.43 -18.76 -20.50
CA ALA A 411 -16.36 -17.92 -21.07
C ALA A 411 -16.78 -16.46 -21.13
N HIS A 412 -16.07 -15.60 -20.41
CA HIS A 412 -16.20 -14.14 -20.43
C HIS A 412 -14.99 -13.49 -19.72
N VAL A 413 -14.84 -12.20 -19.90
CA VAL A 413 -13.96 -11.34 -19.08
C VAL A 413 -14.82 -10.46 -18.21
N HIS A 414 -14.64 -10.54 -16.89
CA HIS A 414 -15.17 -9.58 -15.95
C HIS A 414 -14.23 -8.38 -15.93
N PHE A 415 -14.74 -7.22 -16.33
CA PHE A 415 -13.96 -5.98 -16.48
C PHE A 415 -14.43 -4.92 -15.48
N GLU A 416 -13.53 -4.52 -14.55
CA GLU A 416 -13.80 -3.42 -13.61
C GLU A 416 -13.03 -2.15 -13.95
N LEU A 417 -13.63 -1.02 -13.65
CA LEU A 417 -13.00 0.29 -13.56
C LEU A 417 -13.10 0.79 -12.11
N ARG A 418 -11.97 1.14 -11.52
CA ARG A 418 -11.92 1.83 -10.22
C ARG A 418 -11.25 3.18 -10.35
N VAL A 419 -11.81 4.14 -9.62
CA VAL A 419 -11.29 5.50 -9.52
C VAL A 419 -11.26 5.88 -8.05
N ASN A 420 -10.06 6.11 -7.50
CA ASN A 420 -9.84 6.35 -6.07
C ASN A 420 -10.58 5.31 -5.21
N ASP A 421 -10.35 4.04 -5.50
CA ASP A 421 -10.90 2.85 -4.83
C ASP A 421 -12.41 2.64 -4.95
N SER A 422 -13.10 3.51 -5.65
CA SER A 422 -14.53 3.36 -5.91
C SER A 422 -14.78 2.63 -7.22
N VAL A 423 -15.62 1.60 -7.21
CA VAL A 423 -16.08 0.92 -8.43
C VAL A 423 -16.99 1.84 -9.23
N ILE A 424 -16.79 1.89 -10.54
CA ILE A 424 -17.53 2.77 -11.47
C ILE A 424 -17.96 1.94 -12.67
N ASP A 425 -19.18 2.17 -13.18
CA ASP A 425 -19.64 1.54 -14.43
C ASP A 425 -18.65 1.83 -15.57
N PRO A 426 -17.97 0.80 -16.12
CA PRO A 426 -16.99 1.02 -17.17
C PRO A 426 -17.58 1.43 -18.52
N LEU A 427 -18.84 1.06 -18.81
CA LEU A 427 -19.46 1.21 -20.14
C LEU A 427 -19.41 2.63 -20.71
N PRO A 428 -19.68 3.71 -19.92
CA PRO A 428 -19.63 5.08 -20.42
C PRO A 428 -18.23 5.52 -20.90
N TYR A 429 -17.19 4.83 -20.46
CA TYR A 429 -15.79 5.18 -20.76
C TYR A 429 -15.19 4.34 -21.88
N LEU A 430 -15.86 3.23 -22.27
CA LEU A 430 -15.41 2.37 -23.36
C LEU A 430 -15.71 3.03 -24.71
N SER A 431 -14.66 3.43 -25.42
CA SER A 431 -14.75 3.93 -26.79
C SER A 431 -15.09 2.78 -27.75
N VAL A 432 -15.66 3.12 -28.91
CA VAL A 432 -15.99 2.14 -29.96
C VAL A 432 -14.83 1.17 -30.22
N SER A 433 -15.13 -0.14 -30.28
CA SER A 433 -14.18 -1.21 -30.55
C SER A 433 -13.17 -0.81 -31.64
N PRO A 434 -11.87 -1.08 -31.43
CA PRO A 434 -10.97 -1.13 -32.58
C PRO A 434 -11.50 -2.20 -33.52
N SER A 435 -11.79 -1.78 -34.76
CA SER A 435 -12.27 -2.62 -35.85
C SER A 435 -11.25 -3.68 -36.20
#